data_60248b9161663568c2589eb001ac6f4b
#
_entry.id   60248b9161663568c2589eb001ac6f4b
#
_cell.length_a   1.000
_cell.length_b   1.000
_cell.length_c   1.000
_cell.angle_alpha   90.00
_cell.angle_beta   90.00
_cell.angle_gamma   90.00
#
_symmetry.space_group_name_H-M   'P 1'
#
loop_
_entity.id
_entity.type
_entity.pdbx_description
1 polymer ?
#
loop_
_entity_poly.entity_id
_entity_poly.type
_entity_poly.pdbx_seq_one_letter_code
_entity_poly.pdbx_strand_id
1 'polypeptide(L)'
;NSCTNLTSIEIPSSVTSLGEGCFYLTGLKSVKIPSSITSLSTDCFQFCSSLESVEIPSSVTSFGEYCFYGCSKLESIDIPSSVTSLGIGCFTQCSYLEKVVIPSSITSLSTNCFWGCSGLKNIEIPSSVTSLGGGCFLGCSSLESIIIPSSVEEMGGLIFYGCNLLKSVYFKGKLPKYLTTYCNAPTDCSFYVPRPYLQEYIDAIGSKYSSIYPWDGGVVIVRAKSYSRVYGDENPVFELDLGGSSLEGVPELLCTANATSQVGTYTIEVRKGTIKNEDVLFENGSLTITKAPLTISVGNYTKKQGDAMPTFKASYTGFKNGEDESVLIKQPVFETTATAESAPGEYPITVYGVEADNYEVKSYIAGTLTVEEGVTDISHIEQLCDKAAWYTLQGVKLSDKPSMPGVYIHQGRKVIVR
;
A
#
# COMPACT_ATOMS: atom_id res chain seq x y z
N ASN A 1 -38.57 2.43 38.82
CA ASN A 1 -39.62 1.48 39.23
C ASN A 1 -40.21 0.84 38.00
N SER A 2 -40.16 -0.48 37.89
CA SER A 2 -40.64 -1.25 36.75
C SER A 2 -42.17 -1.18 36.67
N CYS A 3 -42.72 -0.59 35.61
CA CYS A 3 -44.16 -0.49 35.36
C CYS A 3 -44.64 -1.71 34.54
N THR A 4 -44.50 -2.92 35.08
CA THR A 4 -44.83 -4.16 34.38
C THR A 4 -46.30 -4.27 33.91
N ASN A 5 -47.19 -3.53 34.54
CA ASN A 5 -48.62 -3.46 34.20
C ASN A 5 -48.95 -2.38 33.14
N LEU A 6 -47.96 -1.57 32.67
CA LEU A 6 -48.17 -0.63 31.62
C LEU A 6 -48.20 -1.34 30.27
N THR A 7 -49.37 -1.58 29.72
CA THR A 7 -49.57 -2.34 28.48
C THR A 7 -49.72 -1.50 27.21
N SER A 8 -50.00 -0.21 27.38
CA SER A 8 -50.07 0.74 26.26
C SER A 8 -49.72 2.14 26.73
N ILE A 9 -49.18 2.94 25.83
CA ILE A 9 -48.88 4.34 26.06
C ILE A 9 -48.99 5.11 24.75
N GLU A 10 -49.49 6.32 24.83
CA GLU A 10 -49.41 7.31 23.77
C GLU A 10 -48.33 8.33 24.14
N ILE A 11 -47.32 8.51 23.30
CA ILE A 11 -46.25 9.47 23.52
C ILE A 11 -46.64 10.75 22.75
N PRO A 12 -46.92 11.88 23.43
CA PRO A 12 -47.30 13.11 22.77
C PRO A 12 -46.19 13.63 21.86
N SER A 13 -46.57 14.31 20.76
CA SER A 13 -45.61 14.90 19.82
C SER A 13 -44.81 16.07 20.44
N SER A 14 -45.19 16.56 21.62
CA SER A 14 -44.41 17.51 22.40
C SER A 14 -43.19 16.92 23.12
N VAL A 15 -43.13 15.60 23.24
CA VAL A 15 -41.97 14.90 23.81
C VAL A 15 -40.86 14.87 22.76
N THR A 16 -39.71 15.43 23.08
CA THR A 16 -38.56 15.55 22.13
C THR A 16 -37.42 14.62 22.47
N SER A 17 -37.46 13.94 23.62
CA SER A 17 -36.46 12.95 24.03
C SER A 17 -37.06 11.88 24.93
N LEU A 18 -36.52 10.65 24.81
CA LEU A 18 -36.82 9.57 25.71
C LEU A 18 -35.57 9.34 26.57
N GLY A 19 -35.74 9.35 27.89
CA GLY A 19 -34.60 9.13 28.82
C GLY A 19 -34.13 7.66 28.80
N GLU A 20 -32.97 7.42 29.39
CA GLU A 20 -32.43 6.07 29.60
C GLU A 20 -33.42 5.20 30.38
N GLY A 21 -33.66 3.98 29.87
CA GLY A 21 -34.56 3.03 30.50
C GLY A 21 -36.00 3.52 30.68
N CYS A 22 -36.48 4.50 29.92
CA CYS A 22 -37.79 5.12 30.18
C CYS A 22 -38.95 4.13 30.12
N PHE A 23 -38.84 3.04 29.36
CA PHE A 23 -39.81 1.94 29.30
C PHE A 23 -39.26 0.63 29.82
N TYR A 24 -38.19 0.67 30.63
CA TYR A 24 -37.53 -0.52 31.18
C TYR A 24 -38.53 -1.38 31.93
N LEU A 25 -38.59 -2.69 31.65
CA LEU A 25 -39.47 -3.71 32.29
C LEU A 25 -40.98 -3.33 32.22
N THR A 26 -41.42 -2.68 31.16
CA THR A 26 -42.87 -2.45 30.97
C THR A 26 -43.56 -3.62 30.28
N GLY A 27 -44.88 -3.72 30.47
CA GLY A 27 -45.72 -4.68 29.80
C GLY A 27 -46.25 -4.23 28.43
N LEU A 28 -45.64 -3.22 27.83
CA LEU A 28 -46.05 -2.69 26.54
C LEU A 28 -46.12 -3.77 25.48
N LYS A 29 -47.23 -3.82 24.73
CA LYS A 29 -47.37 -4.71 23.57
C LYS A 29 -46.98 -4.04 22.26
N SER A 30 -47.24 -2.78 22.14
CA SER A 30 -46.85 -1.96 21.00
C SER A 30 -46.61 -0.50 21.43
N VAL A 31 -45.80 0.19 20.67
CA VAL A 31 -45.56 1.62 20.89
C VAL A 31 -45.32 2.33 19.55
N LYS A 32 -45.86 3.51 19.45
CA LYS A 32 -45.59 4.42 18.33
C LYS A 32 -44.69 5.57 18.81
N ILE A 33 -43.53 5.69 18.21
CA ILE A 33 -42.57 6.75 18.50
C ILE A 33 -42.96 8.01 17.68
N PRO A 34 -43.15 9.18 18.30
CA PRO A 34 -43.48 10.38 17.53
C PRO A 34 -42.28 10.94 16.78
N SER A 35 -42.55 11.65 15.68
CA SER A 35 -41.50 12.23 14.82
C SER A 35 -40.65 13.33 15.48
N SER A 36 -41.00 13.76 16.67
CA SER A 36 -40.21 14.66 17.50
C SER A 36 -38.98 13.99 18.15
N ILE A 37 -38.95 12.63 18.17
CA ILE A 37 -37.84 11.85 18.73
C ILE A 37 -36.81 11.59 17.63
N THR A 38 -35.55 11.87 17.94
CA THR A 38 -34.41 11.72 17.02
C THR A 38 -33.46 10.59 17.39
N SER A 39 -33.60 10.02 18.60
CA SER A 39 -32.83 8.86 19.04
C SER A 39 -33.59 8.03 20.07
N LEU A 40 -33.36 6.72 20.07
CA LEU A 40 -33.77 5.84 21.17
C LEU A 40 -32.57 5.66 22.10
N SER A 41 -32.77 5.99 23.40
CA SER A 41 -31.67 5.97 24.38
C SER A 41 -31.26 4.55 24.79
N THR A 42 -30.21 4.46 25.58
CA THR A 42 -29.76 3.24 26.25
C THR A 42 -30.90 2.65 27.08
N ASP A 43 -31.03 1.31 27.04
CA ASP A 43 -32.04 0.54 27.80
C ASP A 43 -33.51 0.94 27.57
N CYS A 44 -33.82 1.72 26.55
CA CYS A 44 -35.12 2.37 26.36
C CYS A 44 -36.28 1.39 26.50
N PHE A 45 -36.21 0.21 25.85
CA PHE A 45 -37.21 -0.86 25.94
C PHE A 45 -36.62 -2.14 26.55
N GLN A 46 -35.58 -2.05 27.34
CA GLN A 46 -34.92 -3.22 27.92
C GLN A 46 -35.91 -4.02 28.76
N PHE A 47 -35.97 -5.32 28.52
CA PHE A 47 -36.88 -6.28 29.15
C PHE A 47 -38.39 -5.98 28.99
N CYS A 48 -38.76 -5.28 27.94
CA CYS A 48 -40.18 -5.21 27.53
C CYS A 48 -40.59 -6.54 26.89
N SER A 49 -40.69 -7.59 27.66
CA SER A 49 -40.88 -8.97 27.18
C SER A 49 -42.22 -9.23 26.48
N SER A 50 -43.18 -8.32 26.59
CA SER A 50 -44.47 -8.37 25.93
C SER A 50 -44.51 -7.56 24.64
N LEU A 51 -43.44 -6.84 24.28
CA LEU A 51 -43.41 -5.96 23.14
C LEU A 51 -43.37 -6.78 21.81
N GLU A 52 -44.42 -6.60 21.02
CA GLU A 52 -44.61 -7.32 19.73
C GLU A 52 -44.23 -6.43 18.54
N SER A 53 -44.44 -5.11 18.64
CA SER A 53 -44.12 -4.17 17.56
C SER A 53 -43.76 -2.77 18.04
N VAL A 54 -42.93 -2.07 17.26
CA VAL A 54 -42.57 -0.65 17.48
C VAL A 54 -42.64 0.08 16.14
N GLU A 55 -43.44 1.18 16.08
CA GLU A 55 -43.41 2.09 14.94
C GLU A 55 -42.31 3.16 15.16
N ILE A 56 -41.24 3.11 14.35
CA ILE A 56 -40.10 4.02 14.47
C ILE A 56 -40.10 5.01 13.29
N PRO A 57 -40.19 6.30 13.54
CA PRO A 57 -40.23 7.30 12.48
C PRO A 57 -38.85 7.55 11.88
N SER A 58 -38.84 8.08 10.65
CA SER A 58 -37.60 8.44 9.93
C SER A 58 -36.80 9.61 10.56
N SER A 59 -37.29 10.20 11.63
CA SER A 59 -36.53 11.17 12.45
C SER A 59 -35.49 10.53 13.34
N VAL A 60 -35.63 9.21 13.63
CA VAL A 60 -34.70 8.50 14.51
C VAL A 60 -33.42 8.13 13.73
N THR A 61 -32.29 8.53 14.30
CA THR A 61 -30.95 8.34 13.66
C THR A 61 -30.05 7.35 14.38
N SER A 62 -30.39 6.94 15.61
CA SER A 62 -29.59 5.98 16.39
C SER A 62 -30.40 5.22 17.42
N PHE A 63 -29.99 3.96 17.70
CA PHE A 63 -30.45 3.19 18.83
C PHE A 63 -29.32 3.04 19.84
N GLY A 64 -29.60 3.34 21.10
CA GLY A 64 -28.66 3.22 22.21
C GLY A 64 -28.31 1.78 22.55
N GLU A 65 -27.37 1.61 23.48
CA GLU A 65 -26.97 0.30 23.98
C GLU A 65 -28.17 -0.40 24.64
N TYR A 66 -28.30 -1.71 24.41
CA TYR A 66 -29.35 -2.56 25.00
C TYR A 66 -30.78 -2.06 24.78
N CYS A 67 -31.01 -1.23 23.78
CA CYS A 67 -32.28 -0.53 23.55
C CYS A 67 -33.50 -1.47 23.55
N PHE A 68 -33.39 -2.65 22.90
CA PHE A 68 -34.41 -3.69 22.84
C PHE A 68 -34.00 -5.00 23.54
N TYR A 69 -33.02 -4.95 24.42
CA TYR A 69 -32.58 -6.15 25.10
C TYR A 69 -33.74 -6.85 25.86
N GLY A 70 -33.93 -8.13 25.59
CA GLY A 70 -34.96 -8.93 26.26
C GLY A 70 -36.38 -8.63 25.80
N CYS A 71 -36.59 -7.96 24.68
CA CYS A 71 -37.88 -7.84 24.02
C CYS A 71 -38.24 -9.18 23.36
N SER A 72 -38.49 -10.20 24.20
CA SER A 72 -38.53 -11.59 23.74
C SER A 72 -39.71 -11.92 22.82
N LYS A 73 -40.78 -11.11 22.76
CA LYS A 73 -41.90 -11.29 21.85
C LYS A 73 -41.82 -10.42 20.60
N LEU A 74 -40.74 -9.63 20.40
CA LEU A 74 -40.56 -8.82 19.21
C LEU A 74 -40.27 -9.76 18.02
N GLU A 75 -41.23 -9.89 17.10
CA GLU A 75 -41.13 -10.81 15.94
C GLU A 75 -40.41 -10.19 14.75
N SER A 76 -40.57 -8.89 14.57
CA SER A 76 -39.91 -8.12 13.53
C SER A 76 -39.72 -6.68 13.94
N ILE A 77 -38.75 -6.01 13.31
CA ILE A 77 -38.52 -4.59 13.48
C ILE A 77 -38.08 -3.96 12.14
N ASP A 78 -38.72 -2.87 11.79
CA ASP A 78 -38.33 -2.04 10.66
C ASP A 78 -37.39 -0.92 11.16
N ILE A 79 -36.12 -1.03 10.80
CA ILE A 79 -35.12 -0.03 11.15
C ILE A 79 -35.12 1.03 10.04
N PRO A 80 -35.47 2.30 10.33
CA PRO A 80 -35.47 3.35 9.30
C PRO A 80 -34.12 3.57 8.66
N SER A 81 -34.08 3.95 7.40
CA SER A 81 -32.83 4.25 6.66
C SER A 81 -32.09 5.48 7.22
N SER A 82 -32.71 6.25 8.09
CA SER A 82 -32.09 7.35 8.84
C SER A 82 -31.19 6.87 9.98
N VAL A 83 -31.36 5.62 10.45
CA VAL A 83 -30.55 5.05 11.54
C VAL A 83 -29.17 4.70 11.01
N THR A 84 -28.16 5.29 11.63
CA THR A 84 -26.73 5.10 11.24
C THR A 84 -25.95 4.27 12.24
N SER A 85 -26.52 4.01 13.44
CA SER A 85 -25.83 3.20 14.46
C SER A 85 -26.81 2.41 15.33
N LEU A 86 -26.40 1.17 15.65
CA LEU A 86 -27.04 0.28 16.59
C LEU A 86 -26.08 0.08 17.77
N GLY A 87 -26.53 0.37 18.97
CA GLY A 87 -25.72 0.26 20.21
C GLY A 87 -25.35 -1.19 20.55
N ILE A 88 -24.42 -1.35 21.47
CA ILE A 88 -24.01 -2.68 21.99
C ILE A 88 -25.24 -3.41 22.48
N GLY A 89 -25.37 -4.68 22.12
CA GLY A 89 -26.46 -5.54 22.60
C GLY A 89 -27.86 -5.07 22.23
N CYS A 90 -28.02 -4.24 21.19
CA CYS A 90 -29.27 -3.57 20.89
C CYS A 90 -30.48 -4.50 20.83
N PHE A 91 -30.34 -5.71 20.25
CA PHE A 91 -31.37 -6.73 20.12
C PHE A 91 -31.06 -8.00 20.90
N THR A 92 -30.17 -7.93 21.91
CA THR A 92 -29.82 -9.09 22.71
C THR A 92 -31.08 -9.74 23.30
N GLN A 93 -31.20 -11.09 23.20
CA GLN A 93 -32.31 -11.87 23.74
C GLN A 93 -33.71 -11.51 23.17
N CYS A 94 -33.77 -10.96 21.96
CA CYS A 94 -35.02 -10.87 21.20
C CYS A 94 -35.33 -12.25 20.59
N SER A 95 -35.78 -13.18 21.42
CA SER A 95 -35.83 -14.62 21.10
C SER A 95 -36.84 -14.98 20.01
N TYR A 96 -37.86 -14.17 19.78
CA TYR A 96 -38.85 -14.34 18.71
C TYR A 96 -38.56 -13.53 17.46
N LEU A 97 -37.47 -12.78 17.41
CA LEU A 97 -37.10 -11.97 16.24
C LEU A 97 -36.75 -12.90 15.06
N GLU A 98 -37.67 -13.03 14.13
CA GLU A 98 -37.52 -13.88 12.95
C GLU A 98 -36.93 -13.12 11.77
N LYS A 99 -37.22 -11.82 11.67
CA LYS A 99 -36.81 -10.98 10.55
C LYS A 99 -36.36 -9.59 11.02
N VAL A 100 -35.22 -9.17 10.50
CA VAL A 100 -34.75 -7.81 10.64
C VAL A 100 -34.15 -7.36 9.29
N VAL A 101 -34.50 -6.15 8.88
CA VAL A 101 -33.88 -5.50 7.71
C VAL A 101 -32.87 -4.47 8.20
N ILE A 102 -31.60 -4.70 7.94
CA ILE A 102 -30.52 -3.76 8.28
C ILE A 102 -30.38 -2.76 7.14
N PRO A 103 -30.60 -1.46 7.37
CA PRO A 103 -30.51 -0.48 6.29
C PRO A 103 -29.04 -0.23 5.89
N SER A 104 -28.85 0.20 4.64
CA SER A 104 -27.51 0.51 4.10
C SER A 104 -26.81 1.72 4.73
N SER A 105 -27.50 2.44 5.62
CA SER A 105 -26.92 3.48 6.48
C SER A 105 -26.07 2.94 7.62
N ILE A 106 -26.22 1.64 7.96
CA ILE A 106 -25.43 0.97 9.01
C ILE A 106 -24.10 0.54 8.42
N THR A 107 -23.01 0.94 9.07
CA THR A 107 -21.63 0.59 8.67
C THR A 107 -20.95 -0.40 9.59
N SER A 108 -21.54 -0.70 10.74
CA SER A 108 -21.04 -1.71 11.68
C SER A 108 -22.17 -2.33 12.50
N LEU A 109 -22.04 -3.63 12.78
CA LEU A 109 -22.87 -4.31 13.79
C LEU A 109 -22.08 -4.44 15.08
N SER A 110 -22.61 -3.87 16.15
CA SER A 110 -21.93 -3.76 17.45
C SER A 110 -21.80 -5.13 18.13
N THR A 111 -20.97 -5.18 19.17
CA THR A 111 -20.82 -6.37 20.03
C THR A 111 -22.19 -6.80 20.56
N ASN A 112 -22.47 -8.12 20.49
CA ASN A 112 -23.69 -8.75 20.97
C ASN A 112 -25.00 -8.23 20.35
N CYS A 113 -24.94 -7.56 19.19
CA CYS A 113 -26.11 -6.86 18.61
C CYS A 113 -27.34 -7.77 18.50
N PHE A 114 -27.18 -9.01 18.06
CA PHE A 114 -28.24 -10.04 17.94
C PHE A 114 -28.00 -11.24 18.84
N TRP A 115 -27.29 -11.09 19.94
CA TRP A 115 -27.04 -12.20 20.86
C TRP A 115 -28.36 -12.78 21.39
N GLY A 116 -28.56 -14.09 21.20
CA GLY A 116 -29.73 -14.82 21.70
C GLY A 116 -31.01 -14.55 20.91
N CYS A 117 -30.94 -14.01 19.71
CA CYS A 117 -32.07 -13.95 18.78
C CYS A 117 -32.33 -15.34 18.21
N SER A 118 -32.85 -16.24 19.07
CA SER A 118 -33.01 -17.66 18.72
C SER A 118 -34.03 -17.95 17.63
N GLY A 119 -34.96 -17.03 17.33
CA GLY A 119 -35.89 -17.11 16.23
C GLY A 119 -35.33 -16.73 14.86
N LEU A 120 -34.16 -16.11 14.82
CA LEU A 120 -33.58 -15.57 13.58
C LEU A 120 -33.06 -16.70 12.68
N LYS A 121 -33.76 -16.95 11.57
CA LYS A 121 -33.43 -18.02 10.60
C LYS A 121 -32.44 -17.59 9.54
N ASN A 122 -32.53 -16.34 9.12
CA ASN A 122 -31.63 -15.74 8.17
C ASN A 122 -31.50 -14.24 8.44
N ILE A 123 -30.43 -13.64 8.00
CA ILE A 123 -30.18 -12.20 8.08
C ILE A 123 -29.36 -11.76 6.87
N GLU A 124 -29.76 -10.66 6.27
CA GLU A 124 -29.01 -10.02 5.19
C GLU A 124 -28.15 -8.91 5.78
N ILE A 125 -26.84 -9.01 5.60
CA ILE A 125 -25.87 -7.99 6.00
C ILE A 125 -25.58 -7.12 4.79
N PRO A 126 -25.92 -5.83 4.82
CA PRO A 126 -25.70 -4.94 3.67
C PRO A 126 -24.22 -4.70 3.39
N SER A 127 -23.88 -4.39 2.14
CA SER A 127 -22.51 -4.13 1.70
C SER A 127 -21.90 -2.83 2.29
N SER A 128 -22.66 -2.07 3.04
CA SER A 128 -22.15 -0.93 3.83
C SER A 128 -21.45 -1.35 5.11
N VAL A 129 -21.69 -2.57 5.60
CA VAL A 129 -21.13 -3.04 6.87
C VAL A 129 -19.68 -3.46 6.67
N THR A 130 -18.77 -2.86 7.44
CA THR A 130 -17.32 -3.11 7.40
C THR A 130 -16.81 -3.90 8.60
N SER A 131 -17.60 -3.99 9.69
CA SER A 131 -17.21 -4.73 10.90
C SER A 131 -18.38 -5.40 11.60
N LEU A 132 -18.12 -6.59 12.12
CA LEU A 132 -19.03 -7.37 12.96
C LEU A 132 -18.42 -7.53 14.36
N GLY A 133 -19.09 -7.00 15.37
CA GLY A 133 -18.64 -7.07 16.76
C GLY A 133 -18.64 -8.48 17.32
N GLY A 134 -17.88 -8.70 18.39
CA GLY A 134 -17.84 -10.00 19.08
C GLY A 134 -19.21 -10.44 19.56
N GLY A 135 -19.52 -11.73 19.41
CA GLY A 135 -20.81 -12.29 19.80
C GLY A 135 -22.02 -11.75 19.05
N CYS A 136 -21.83 -11.07 17.92
CA CYS A 136 -22.92 -10.40 17.19
C CYS A 136 -24.11 -11.32 16.91
N PHE A 137 -23.86 -12.60 16.56
CA PHE A 137 -24.88 -13.62 16.36
C PHE A 137 -24.82 -14.78 17.36
N LEU A 138 -24.19 -14.55 18.53
CA LEU A 138 -24.07 -15.55 19.58
C LEU A 138 -25.46 -16.07 19.96
N GLY A 139 -25.67 -17.38 19.94
CA GLY A 139 -26.95 -17.99 20.35
C GLY A 139 -28.11 -17.76 19.37
N CYS A 140 -27.89 -17.33 18.14
CA CYS A 140 -28.88 -17.36 17.06
C CYS A 140 -29.11 -18.81 16.63
N SER A 141 -29.79 -19.60 17.48
CA SER A 141 -29.85 -21.05 17.33
C SER A 141 -30.62 -21.56 16.13
N SER A 142 -31.51 -20.74 15.54
CA SER A 142 -32.26 -21.04 14.31
C SER A 142 -31.58 -20.58 13.03
N LEU A 143 -30.44 -19.90 13.13
CA LEU A 143 -29.72 -19.40 11.93
C LEU A 143 -29.17 -20.59 11.15
N GLU A 144 -29.61 -20.77 9.91
CA GLU A 144 -29.23 -21.91 9.06
C GLU A 144 -28.05 -21.59 8.15
N SER A 145 -28.00 -20.38 7.64
CA SER A 145 -26.91 -19.90 6.80
C SER A 145 -26.74 -18.38 6.94
N ILE A 146 -25.55 -17.90 6.62
CA ILE A 146 -25.25 -16.46 6.61
C ILE A 146 -24.27 -16.13 5.48
N ILE A 147 -24.49 -14.98 4.84
CA ILE A 147 -23.58 -14.41 3.85
C ILE A 147 -22.88 -13.21 4.47
N ILE A 148 -21.55 -13.25 4.48
CA ILE A 148 -20.69 -12.17 4.95
C ILE A 148 -20.23 -11.38 3.72
N PRO A 149 -20.65 -10.13 3.55
CA PRO A 149 -20.30 -9.32 2.38
C PRO A 149 -18.80 -9.01 2.30
N SER A 150 -18.32 -8.69 1.10
CA SER A 150 -16.91 -8.39 0.84
C SER A 150 -16.39 -7.15 1.55
N SER A 151 -17.29 -6.28 1.99
CA SER A 151 -17.00 -5.08 2.77
C SER A 151 -16.54 -5.35 4.20
N VAL A 152 -16.86 -6.55 4.74
CA VAL A 152 -16.51 -6.89 6.13
C VAL A 152 -15.01 -7.17 6.24
N GLU A 153 -14.30 -6.24 6.87
CA GLU A 153 -12.86 -6.33 7.11
C GLU A 153 -12.50 -6.89 8.49
N GLU A 154 -13.42 -6.80 9.46
CA GLU A 154 -13.18 -7.20 10.84
C GLU A 154 -14.35 -8.01 11.40
N MET A 155 -14.03 -9.14 12.06
CA MET A 155 -15.01 -10.00 12.74
C MET A 155 -14.53 -10.35 14.14
N GLY A 156 -15.34 -10.03 15.15
CA GLY A 156 -15.05 -10.36 16.53
C GLY A 156 -15.16 -11.86 16.84
N GLY A 157 -14.66 -12.27 18.02
CA GLY A 157 -14.75 -13.64 18.49
C GLY A 157 -16.17 -14.04 18.92
N LEU A 158 -16.41 -15.36 19.09
CA LEU A 158 -17.67 -15.98 19.55
C LEU A 158 -18.88 -15.68 18.66
N ILE A 159 -18.65 -15.23 17.44
CA ILE A 159 -19.69 -14.64 16.60
C ILE A 159 -20.82 -15.62 16.26
N PHE A 160 -20.51 -16.94 16.15
CA PHE A 160 -21.46 -18.00 15.86
C PHE A 160 -21.60 -19.03 16.99
N TYR A 161 -21.11 -18.71 18.19
CA TYR A 161 -21.26 -19.63 19.31
C TYR A 161 -22.75 -19.86 19.64
N GLY A 162 -23.18 -21.12 19.71
CA GLY A 162 -24.59 -21.48 19.97
C GLY A 162 -25.52 -21.33 18.79
N CYS A 163 -25.01 -21.06 17.57
CA CYS A 163 -25.79 -21.13 16.32
C CYS A 163 -25.94 -22.58 15.88
N ASN A 164 -26.74 -23.36 16.62
CA ASN A 164 -26.74 -24.83 16.51
C ASN A 164 -27.25 -25.39 15.18
N LEU A 165 -28.03 -24.61 14.44
CA LEU A 165 -28.51 -24.99 13.10
C LEU A 165 -27.71 -24.41 11.94
N LEU A 166 -26.62 -23.67 12.22
CA LEU A 166 -25.81 -23.06 11.19
C LEU A 166 -25.01 -24.12 10.40
N LYS A 167 -25.39 -24.32 9.14
CA LYS A 167 -24.79 -25.31 8.24
C LYS A 167 -23.79 -24.69 7.26
N SER A 168 -23.94 -23.41 6.97
CA SER A 168 -23.07 -22.75 5.98
C SER A 168 -22.83 -21.28 6.26
N VAL A 169 -21.57 -20.89 6.10
CA VAL A 169 -21.14 -19.49 6.12
C VAL A 169 -20.49 -19.19 4.78
N TYR A 170 -20.99 -18.19 4.07
CA TYR A 170 -20.49 -17.76 2.78
C TYR A 170 -19.76 -16.44 2.92
N PHE A 171 -18.47 -16.41 2.61
CA PHE A 171 -17.69 -15.17 2.57
C PHE A 171 -17.57 -14.68 1.14
N LYS A 172 -17.87 -13.40 0.92
CA LYS A 172 -17.70 -12.75 -0.38
C LYS A 172 -16.36 -12.01 -0.53
N GLY A 173 -15.58 -11.94 0.54
CA GLY A 173 -14.36 -11.12 0.66
C GLY A 173 -13.11 -11.85 1.08
N LYS A 174 -12.06 -11.06 1.30
CA LYS A 174 -10.81 -11.48 1.95
C LYS A 174 -11.11 -12.01 3.35
N LEU A 175 -10.13 -12.74 3.90
CA LEU A 175 -10.18 -13.15 5.30
C LEU A 175 -10.33 -11.92 6.20
N PRO A 176 -11.44 -11.77 6.92
CA PRO A 176 -11.60 -10.65 7.86
C PRO A 176 -10.56 -10.75 8.99
N LYS A 177 -10.06 -9.59 9.43
CA LYS A 177 -9.22 -9.51 10.64
C LYS A 177 -9.97 -10.13 11.82
N TYR A 178 -9.24 -10.77 12.70
CA TYR A 178 -9.73 -11.44 13.90
C TYR A 178 -10.63 -12.66 13.65
N LEU A 179 -10.93 -13.04 12.40
CA LEU A 179 -11.56 -14.32 12.14
C LEU A 179 -10.57 -15.44 12.48
N THR A 180 -10.90 -16.22 13.50
CA THR A 180 -10.11 -17.35 13.98
C THR A 180 -11.04 -18.51 14.35
N THR A 181 -10.47 -19.61 14.82
CA THR A 181 -11.24 -20.73 15.39
C THR A 181 -12.19 -20.33 16.52
N TYR A 182 -12.01 -19.15 17.12
CA TYR A 182 -12.91 -18.58 18.13
C TYR A 182 -14.21 -17.97 17.55
N CYS A 183 -14.44 -18.04 16.23
CA CYS A 183 -15.76 -17.74 15.67
C CYS A 183 -16.83 -18.71 16.19
N ASN A 184 -16.40 -19.91 16.59
CA ASN A 184 -17.21 -20.93 17.27
C ASN A 184 -18.51 -21.31 16.56
N ALA A 185 -18.48 -21.41 15.24
CA ALA A 185 -19.52 -22.09 14.47
C ALA A 185 -19.61 -23.58 14.85
N PRO A 186 -20.72 -24.28 14.56
CA PRO A 186 -20.79 -25.73 14.70
C PRO A 186 -19.66 -26.43 13.94
N THR A 187 -19.16 -27.54 14.46
CA THR A 187 -18.02 -28.27 13.85
C THR A 187 -18.35 -28.89 12.49
N ASP A 188 -19.64 -29.12 12.23
CA ASP A 188 -20.17 -29.61 10.95
C ASP A 188 -20.58 -28.49 9.97
N CYS A 189 -20.33 -27.24 10.36
CA CYS A 189 -20.57 -26.08 9.49
C CYS A 189 -19.58 -26.04 8.33
N SER A 190 -20.08 -25.79 7.14
CA SER A 190 -19.29 -25.60 5.92
C SER A 190 -19.00 -24.12 5.69
N PHE A 191 -17.77 -23.81 5.34
CA PHE A 191 -17.33 -22.46 5.00
C PHE A 191 -17.09 -22.37 3.50
N TYR A 192 -17.74 -21.43 2.85
CA TYR A 192 -17.61 -21.17 1.43
C TYR A 192 -16.88 -19.84 1.25
N VAL A 193 -15.71 -19.88 0.63
CA VAL A 193 -14.80 -18.73 0.57
C VAL A 193 -14.33 -18.47 -0.87
N PRO A 194 -14.04 -17.22 -1.24
CA PRO A 194 -13.58 -16.94 -2.59
C PRO A 194 -12.27 -17.70 -2.89
N ARG A 195 -12.22 -18.35 -4.05
CA ARG A 195 -11.09 -19.20 -4.47
C ARG A 195 -9.71 -18.58 -4.28
N PRO A 196 -9.46 -17.29 -4.56
CA PRO A 196 -8.14 -16.70 -4.37
C PRO A 196 -7.66 -16.65 -2.91
N TYR A 197 -8.60 -16.67 -1.95
CA TYR A 197 -8.29 -16.58 -0.51
C TYR A 197 -8.44 -17.91 0.22
N LEU A 198 -8.74 -19.00 -0.50
CA LEU A 198 -8.99 -20.32 0.09
C LEU A 198 -7.89 -20.74 1.06
N GLN A 199 -6.62 -20.57 0.68
CA GLN A 199 -5.50 -20.97 1.53
C GLN A 199 -5.43 -20.14 2.81
N GLU A 200 -5.66 -18.84 2.75
CA GLU A 200 -5.69 -17.94 3.92
C GLU A 200 -6.75 -18.38 4.93
N TYR A 201 -7.95 -18.75 4.45
CA TYR A 201 -9.01 -19.27 5.33
C TYR A 201 -8.67 -20.64 5.89
N ILE A 202 -8.07 -21.54 5.11
CA ILE A 202 -7.59 -22.85 5.60
C ILE A 202 -6.57 -22.64 6.72
N ASP A 203 -5.61 -21.75 6.54
CA ASP A 203 -4.57 -21.47 7.56
C ASP A 203 -5.18 -20.86 8.83
N ALA A 204 -6.19 -20.00 8.70
CA ALA A 204 -6.82 -19.32 9.83
C ALA A 204 -7.75 -20.22 10.66
N ILE A 205 -8.59 -21.03 10.01
CA ILE A 205 -9.67 -21.79 10.67
C ILE A 205 -9.65 -23.29 10.40
N GLY A 206 -8.83 -23.80 9.47
CA GLY A 206 -8.80 -25.20 9.05
C GLY A 206 -8.36 -26.16 10.15
N SER A 207 -7.69 -25.70 11.19
CA SER A 207 -7.37 -26.54 12.38
C SER A 207 -8.62 -27.01 13.14
N LYS A 208 -9.75 -26.33 12.99
CA LYS A 208 -11.03 -26.66 13.65
C LYS A 208 -12.11 -27.08 12.66
N TYR A 209 -12.10 -26.54 11.44
CA TYR A 209 -13.14 -26.75 10.44
C TYR A 209 -12.54 -27.38 9.19
N SER A 210 -12.89 -28.64 8.91
CA SER A 210 -12.39 -29.36 7.72
C SER A 210 -13.18 -29.06 6.44
N SER A 211 -14.37 -28.49 6.57
CA SER A 211 -15.29 -28.24 5.46
C SER A 211 -15.16 -26.79 4.96
N ILE A 212 -14.02 -26.48 4.33
CA ILE A 212 -13.75 -25.17 3.72
C ILE A 212 -13.65 -25.36 2.21
N TYR A 213 -14.56 -24.75 1.48
CA TYR A 213 -14.71 -24.95 0.04
C TYR A 213 -14.54 -23.66 -0.74
N PRO A 214 -13.96 -23.70 -1.94
CA PRO A 214 -13.96 -22.55 -2.82
C PRO A 214 -15.39 -22.25 -3.27
N TRP A 215 -15.75 -20.96 -3.25
CA TRP A 215 -17.06 -20.49 -3.70
C TRP A 215 -16.87 -19.26 -4.61
N ASP A 216 -17.41 -19.39 -5.81
CA ASP A 216 -17.30 -18.33 -6.83
C ASP A 216 -18.66 -17.61 -7.00
N GLY A 217 -19.51 -17.63 -6.00
CA GLY A 217 -20.92 -17.20 -5.99
C GLY A 217 -21.17 -15.74 -6.36
N GLY A 218 -20.89 -15.39 -7.61
CA GLY A 218 -21.21 -14.09 -8.18
C GLY A 218 -20.24 -12.95 -7.81
N VAL A 219 -19.20 -13.20 -7.03
CA VAL A 219 -18.18 -12.18 -6.74
C VAL A 219 -17.24 -12.04 -7.95
N VAL A 220 -17.25 -10.89 -8.57
CA VAL A 220 -16.29 -10.55 -9.63
C VAL A 220 -15.03 -9.96 -8.98
N ILE A 221 -13.90 -10.65 -9.12
CA ILE A 221 -12.62 -10.11 -8.65
C ILE A 221 -11.99 -9.31 -9.79
N VAL A 222 -11.80 -8.03 -9.56
CA VAL A 222 -11.15 -7.10 -10.51
C VAL A 222 -9.76 -6.83 -9.99
N ARG A 223 -8.78 -7.47 -10.61
CA ARG A 223 -7.38 -7.41 -10.20
C ARG A 223 -6.57 -6.58 -11.19
N ALA A 224 -5.80 -5.60 -10.74
CA ALA A 224 -4.78 -4.98 -11.57
C ALA A 224 -3.56 -5.89 -11.67
N LYS A 225 -3.05 -6.09 -12.90
CA LYS A 225 -1.78 -6.79 -13.09
C LYS A 225 -0.62 -5.95 -12.54
N SER A 226 0.46 -6.63 -12.12
CA SER A 226 1.69 -5.97 -11.68
C SER A 226 2.70 -5.88 -12.82
N TYR A 227 3.49 -4.82 -12.83
CA TYR A 227 4.44 -4.48 -13.89
C TYR A 227 5.78 -4.04 -13.32
N SER A 228 6.78 -4.04 -14.18
CA SER A 228 8.06 -3.39 -13.91
C SER A 228 8.51 -2.61 -15.14
N ARG A 229 9.25 -1.52 -14.90
CA ARG A 229 9.93 -0.74 -15.93
C ARG A 229 11.23 -0.15 -15.40
N VAL A 230 12.04 0.31 -16.30
CA VAL A 230 13.29 1.01 -15.97
C VAL A 230 12.98 2.49 -15.68
N TYR A 231 13.74 3.12 -14.82
CA TYR A 231 13.69 4.57 -14.57
C TYR A 231 13.83 5.35 -15.88
N GLY A 232 13.00 6.36 -16.06
CA GLY A 232 12.96 7.20 -17.27
C GLY A 232 12.14 6.65 -18.42
N ASP A 233 11.67 5.40 -18.35
CA ASP A 233 10.76 4.85 -19.35
C ASP A 233 9.31 5.26 -19.05
N GLU A 234 8.45 5.25 -20.05
CA GLU A 234 7.01 5.44 -19.87
C GLU A 234 6.35 4.25 -19.15
N ASN A 235 5.24 4.51 -18.46
CA ASN A 235 4.46 3.44 -17.87
C ASN A 235 3.88 2.53 -18.97
N PRO A 236 3.88 1.20 -18.74
CA PRO A 236 3.13 0.30 -19.60
C PRO A 236 1.63 0.59 -19.51
N VAL A 237 0.88 0.15 -20.51
CA VAL A 237 -0.58 0.13 -20.43
C VAL A 237 -0.98 -0.87 -19.35
N PHE A 238 -1.69 -0.39 -18.32
CA PHE A 238 -2.16 -1.25 -17.25
C PHE A 238 -3.38 -2.04 -17.68
N GLU A 239 -3.41 -3.32 -17.35
CA GLU A 239 -4.49 -4.24 -17.67
C GLU A 239 -5.08 -4.85 -16.41
N LEU A 240 -6.29 -5.34 -16.55
CA LEU A 240 -7.01 -6.07 -15.51
C LEU A 240 -6.97 -7.58 -15.76
N ASP A 241 -7.02 -8.32 -14.67
CA ASP A 241 -7.34 -9.74 -14.66
C ASP A 241 -8.69 -9.94 -13.96
N LEU A 242 -9.63 -10.52 -14.67
CA LEU A 242 -10.99 -10.79 -14.19
C LEU A 242 -11.20 -12.27 -13.84
N GLY A 243 -10.16 -13.10 -13.95
CA GLY A 243 -10.27 -14.54 -13.69
C GLY A 243 -11.33 -15.28 -14.54
N GLY A 244 -11.68 -14.71 -15.71
CA GLY A 244 -12.72 -15.26 -16.58
C GLY A 244 -14.15 -14.77 -16.29
N SER A 245 -14.32 -13.88 -15.30
CA SER A 245 -15.61 -13.25 -14.99
C SER A 245 -15.93 -12.11 -15.95
N SER A 246 -17.22 -11.76 -16.10
CA SER A 246 -17.66 -10.62 -16.88
C SER A 246 -18.02 -9.44 -15.99
N LEU A 247 -17.66 -8.22 -16.44
CA LEU A 247 -18.02 -6.97 -15.77
C LEU A 247 -19.12 -6.23 -16.55
N GLU A 248 -20.06 -5.66 -15.83
CA GLU A 248 -20.92 -4.61 -16.35
C GLU A 248 -20.34 -3.24 -15.96
N GLY A 249 -19.82 -2.51 -16.96
CA GLY A 249 -19.13 -1.24 -16.75
C GLY A 249 -17.62 -1.35 -16.83
N VAL A 250 -16.94 -0.26 -16.55
CA VAL A 250 -15.49 -0.12 -16.69
C VAL A 250 -14.88 0.33 -15.36
N PRO A 251 -13.95 -0.41 -14.77
CA PRO A 251 -13.18 0.04 -13.62
C PRO A 251 -12.17 1.12 -14.02
N GLU A 252 -11.72 1.89 -13.07
CA GLU A 252 -10.68 2.88 -13.24
C GLU A 252 -9.37 2.35 -12.66
N LEU A 253 -8.27 2.48 -13.43
CA LEU A 253 -6.92 2.17 -12.98
C LEU A 253 -6.15 3.47 -12.77
N LEU A 254 -5.59 3.66 -11.58
CA LEU A 254 -4.80 4.83 -11.20
C LEU A 254 -3.42 4.43 -10.71
N CYS A 255 -2.40 5.09 -11.24
CA CYS A 255 -1.04 5.00 -10.72
C CYS A 255 -0.45 6.41 -10.67
N THR A 256 0.13 6.79 -9.56
CA THR A 256 0.74 8.12 -9.38
C THR A 256 2.12 8.22 -10.00
N ALA A 257 2.76 7.08 -10.35
CA ALA A 257 4.07 7.07 -10.99
C ALA A 257 3.98 7.54 -12.45
N ASN A 258 5.01 8.26 -12.88
CA ASN A 258 5.24 8.74 -14.26
C ASN A 258 6.71 8.52 -14.65
N ALA A 259 7.13 8.92 -15.85
CA ALA A 259 8.50 8.70 -16.34
C ALA A 259 9.59 9.25 -15.42
N THR A 260 9.32 10.33 -14.69
CA THR A 260 10.27 10.96 -13.76
C THR A 260 10.20 10.42 -12.32
N SER A 261 9.27 9.50 -12.02
CA SER A 261 9.15 8.90 -10.69
C SER A 261 10.37 8.04 -10.36
N GLN A 262 10.89 8.19 -9.15
CA GLN A 262 12.11 7.54 -8.69
C GLN A 262 11.98 6.02 -8.61
N VAL A 263 13.10 5.33 -8.49
CA VAL A 263 13.17 3.90 -8.24
C VAL A 263 12.39 3.53 -6.99
N GLY A 264 11.53 2.52 -7.09
CA GLY A 264 10.65 2.11 -6.00
C GLY A 264 9.44 1.32 -6.49
N THR A 265 8.54 1.00 -5.58
CA THR A 265 7.29 0.31 -5.89
C THR A 265 6.11 1.25 -5.67
N TYR A 266 5.25 1.35 -6.66
CA TYR A 266 4.06 2.21 -6.70
C TYR A 266 2.81 1.35 -6.86
N THR A 267 1.75 1.70 -6.17
CA THR A 267 0.48 1.00 -6.28
C THR A 267 -0.22 1.36 -7.59
N ILE A 268 -0.74 0.33 -8.27
CA ILE A 268 -1.74 0.47 -9.34
C ILE A 268 -3.09 0.23 -8.68
N GLU A 269 -3.78 1.31 -8.35
CA GLU A 269 -5.06 1.27 -7.66
C GLU A 269 -6.19 0.93 -8.61
N VAL A 270 -7.06 -0.01 -8.20
CA VAL A 270 -8.29 -0.33 -8.92
C VAL A 270 -9.45 0.34 -8.22
N ARG A 271 -10.22 1.13 -8.95
CA ARG A 271 -11.43 1.79 -8.46
C ARG A 271 -12.68 1.31 -9.19
N LYS A 272 -13.83 1.46 -8.54
CA LYS A 272 -15.11 1.02 -9.05
C LYS A 272 -15.44 1.57 -10.45
N GLY A 273 -15.05 2.82 -10.74
CA GLY A 273 -15.40 3.45 -12.02
C GLY A 273 -16.91 3.41 -12.27
N THR A 274 -17.31 2.89 -13.44
CA THR A 274 -18.72 2.74 -13.84
C THR A 274 -19.30 1.35 -13.61
N ILE A 275 -18.60 0.49 -12.83
CA ILE A 275 -19.05 -0.88 -12.56
C ILE A 275 -20.42 -0.90 -11.87
N LYS A 276 -21.34 -1.71 -12.40
CA LYS A 276 -22.71 -1.89 -11.90
C LYS A 276 -22.88 -3.17 -11.07
N ASN A 277 -21.96 -4.13 -11.19
CA ASN A 277 -22.01 -5.36 -10.41
C ASN A 277 -22.01 -5.02 -8.91
N GLU A 278 -22.89 -5.64 -8.13
CA GLU A 278 -23.04 -5.38 -6.68
C GLU A 278 -21.92 -6.01 -5.87
N ASP A 279 -21.52 -7.24 -6.21
CA ASP A 279 -20.49 -8.00 -5.51
C ASP A 279 -19.18 -7.98 -6.29
N VAL A 280 -18.33 -6.97 -6.04
CA VAL A 280 -17.03 -6.80 -6.69
C VAL A 280 -15.94 -6.62 -5.65
N LEU A 281 -14.88 -7.40 -5.78
CA LEU A 281 -13.63 -7.20 -5.03
C LEU A 281 -12.58 -6.52 -5.92
N PHE A 282 -11.92 -5.52 -5.38
CA PHE A 282 -10.83 -4.81 -6.05
C PHE A 282 -9.50 -5.21 -5.43
N GLU A 283 -8.57 -5.68 -6.28
CA GLU A 283 -7.20 -5.98 -5.89
C GLU A 283 -6.23 -5.11 -6.66
N ASN A 284 -5.45 -4.34 -5.91
CA ASN A 284 -4.46 -3.45 -6.48
C ASN A 284 -3.26 -4.24 -7.02
N GLY A 285 -2.69 -3.77 -8.12
CA GLY A 285 -1.41 -4.21 -8.63
C GLY A 285 -0.26 -3.34 -8.14
N SER A 286 0.93 -3.61 -8.64
CA SER A 286 2.12 -2.82 -8.37
C SER A 286 2.90 -2.50 -9.64
N LEU A 287 3.51 -1.32 -9.67
CA LEU A 287 4.52 -0.93 -10.67
C LEU A 287 5.86 -0.80 -9.96
N THR A 288 6.81 -1.65 -10.30
CA THR A 288 8.18 -1.57 -9.80
C THR A 288 9.05 -0.80 -10.80
N ILE A 289 9.62 0.31 -10.39
CA ILE A 289 10.60 1.07 -11.16
C ILE A 289 11.99 0.62 -10.73
N THR A 290 12.76 0.09 -11.66
CA THR A 290 14.13 -0.38 -11.44
C THR A 290 15.14 0.66 -11.90
N LYS A 291 16.37 0.56 -11.40
CA LYS A 291 17.46 1.47 -11.78
C LYS A 291 17.74 1.40 -13.28
N ALA A 292 17.99 2.59 -13.88
CA ALA A 292 18.44 2.68 -15.26
C ALA A 292 19.93 2.31 -15.38
N PRO A 293 20.34 1.60 -16.45
CA PRO A 293 21.74 1.28 -16.65
C PRO A 293 22.54 2.53 -17.04
N LEU A 294 23.67 2.73 -16.37
CA LEU A 294 24.62 3.81 -16.65
C LEU A 294 25.97 3.23 -17.03
N THR A 295 26.58 3.74 -18.09
CA THR A 295 27.96 3.44 -18.48
C THR A 295 28.80 4.69 -18.28
N ILE A 296 29.94 4.52 -17.64
CA ILE A 296 30.89 5.59 -17.35
C ILE A 296 32.22 5.28 -18.05
N SER A 297 32.73 6.22 -18.79
CA SER A 297 34.01 6.07 -19.50
C SER A 297 34.95 7.21 -19.18
N VAL A 298 36.22 6.97 -19.20
CA VAL A 298 37.25 7.99 -19.23
C VAL A 298 37.93 7.98 -20.59
N GLY A 299 38.18 9.15 -21.15
CA GLY A 299 38.81 9.31 -22.45
C GLY A 299 40.32 8.99 -22.41
N ASN A 300 40.94 9.04 -23.59
CA ASN A 300 42.40 8.93 -23.73
C ASN A 300 43.02 10.32 -23.61
N TYR A 301 44.18 10.38 -22.95
CA TYR A 301 44.94 11.59 -22.69
C TYR A 301 46.39 11.42 -23.15
N THR A 302 47.07 12.50 -23.46
CA THR A 302 48.50 12.51 -23.80
C THR A 302 49.18 13.56 -22.99
N LYS A 303 50.38 13.29 -22.51
CA LYS A 303 51.32 14.24 -21.86
C LYS A 303 52.75 13.91 -22.24
N LYS A 304 53.66 14.86 -22.10
CA LYS A 304 55.08 14.58 -22.18
C LYS A 304 55.67 14.21 -20.81
N GLN A 305 56.72 13.44 -20.81
CA GLN A 305 57.49 13.17 -19.61
C GLN A 305 57.94 14.48 -18.94
N GLY A 306 57.73 14.60 -17.64
CA GLY A 306 58.00 15.83 -16.88
C GLY A 306 56.84 16.84 -16.81
N ASP A 307 55.83 16.73 -17.70
CA ASP A 307 54.64 17.58 -17.59
C ASP A 307 53.73 17.17 -16.44
N ALA A 308 52.94 18.13 -15.97
CA ALA A 308 51.89 17.86 -14.95
C ALA A 308 50.88 16.84 -15.41
N MET A 309 50.29 16.11 -14.49
CA MET A 309 49.22 15.16 -14.79
C MET A 309 47.98 15.91 -15.32
N PRO A 310 47.38 15.43 -16.41
CA PRO A 310 46.13 16.00 -16.89
C PRO A 310 44.97 15.74 -15.90
N THR A 311 44.01 16.65 -15.88
CA THR A 311 42.76 16.44 -15.16
C THR A 311 41.86 15.52 -15.97
N PHE A 312 41.60 14.32 -15.44
CA PHE A 312 40.72 13.35 -16.09
C PHE A 312 39.25 13.76 -15.92
N LYS A 313 38.44 13.48 -16.94
CA LYS A 313 36.98 13.70 -16.94
C LYS A 313 36.27 12.45 -17.38
N ALA A 314 35.14 12.18 -16.75
CA ALA A 314 34.24 11.11 -17.16
C ALA A 314 33.32 11.55 -18.28
N SER A 315 32.93 10.60 -19.11
CA SER A 315 31.80 10.69 -20.02
C SER A 315 30.76 9.65 -19.64
N TYR A 316 29.49 9.99 -19.79
CA TYR A 316 28.37 9.19 -19.30
C TYR A 316 27.44 8.83 -20.45
N THR A 317 26.94 7.59 -20.43
CA THR A 317 25.93 7.12 -21.38
C THR A 317 24.85 6.36 -20.63
N GLY A 318 23.60 6.77 -20.77
CA GLY A 318 22.43 6.13 -20.14
C GLY A 318 21.63 7.02 -19.22
N PHE A 319 22.01 8.28 -19.01
CA PHE A 319 21.14 9.22 -18.30
C PHE A 319 19.79 9.36 -19.01
N LYS A 320 18.73 9.43 -18.21
CA LYS A 320 17.32 9.54 -18.61
C LYS A 320 16.80 10.94 -18.29
N ASN A 321 15.63 11.28 -18.83
CA ASN A 321 14.91 12.52 -18.50
C ASN A 321 15.71 13.83 -18.73
N GLY A 322 16.80 13.79 -19.51
CA GLY A 322 17.68 14.95 -19.71
C GLY A 322 18.61 15.24 -18.53
N GLU A 323 18.79 14.28 -17.62
CA GLU A 323 19.69 14.37 -16.48
C GLU A 323 21.17 14.27 -16.90
N ASP A 324 22.05 14.70 -16.01
CA ASP A 324 23.50 14.70 -16.16
C ASP A 324 24.19 14.24 -14.85
N GLU A 325 25.51 14.42 -14.75
CA GLU A 325 26.29 14.03 -13.60
C GLU A 325 25.91 14.71 -12.28
N SER A 326 25.08 15.73 -12.29
CA SER A 326 24.62 16.42 -11.09
C SER A 326 23.72 15.54 -10.19
N VAL A 327 23.10 14.48 -10.76
CA VAL A 327 22.25 13.53 -10.02
C VAL A 327 23.05 12.41 -9.33
N LEU A 328 24.37 12.39 -9.49
CA LEU A 328 25.22 11.39 -8.86
C LEU A 328 25.46 11.73 -7.38
N ILE A 329 25.25 10.75 -6.51
CA ILE A 329 25.51 10.87 -5.07
C ILE A 329 27.02 10.89 -4.81
N LYS A 330 27.78 10.04 -5.55
CA LYS A 330 29.22 10.03 -5.53
C LYS A 330 29.77 10.23 -6.93
N GLN A 331 30.68 11.16 -7.07
CA GLN A 331 31.37 11.46 -8.31
C GLN A 331 32.43 10.40 -8.64
N PRO A 332 32.81 10.22 -9.93
CA PRO A 332 33.80 9.25 -10.33
C PRO A 332 35.18 9.56 -9.74
N VAL A 333 35.86 8.51 -9.34
CA VAL A 333 37.27 8.54 -8.93
C VAL A 333 38.11 7.97 -10.08
N PHE A 334 39.23 8.61 -10.38
CA PHE A 334 40.17 8.18 -11.42
C PHE A 334 41.46 7.72 -10.80
N GLU A 335 42.03 6.65 -11.32
CA GLU A 335 43.31 6.10 -10.89
C GLU A 335 44.16 5.72 -12.08
N THR A 336 45.43 6.00 -12.01
CA THR A 336 46.46 5.56 -12.98
C THR A 336 47.78 5.36 -12.24
N THR A 337 48.61 4.45 -12.74
CA THR A 337 49.96 4.24 -12.22
C THR A 337 50.97 5.27 -12.71
N ALA A 338 50.56 6.10 -13.68
CA ALA A 338 51.41 7.15 -14.21
C ALA A 338 51.57 8.31 -13.20
N THR A 339 52.76 8.88 -13.18
CA THR A 339 53.13 10.11 -12.45
C THR A 339 53.65 11.15 -13.45
N ALA A 340 54.00 12.35 -12.96
CA ALA A 340 54.63 13.37 -13.80
C ALA A 340 55.92 12.86 -14.46
N GLU A 341 56.70 12.06 -13.73
CA GLU A 341 58.00 11.57 -14.16
C GLU A 341 57.98 10.20 -14.84
N SER A 342 56.81 9.62 -15.07
CA SER A 342 56.69 8.31 -15.72
C SER A 342 57.37 8.30 -17.08
N ALA A 343 58.04 7.18 -17.42
CA ALA A 343 58.68 6.96 -18.71
C ALA A 343 57.68 7.01 -19.87
N PRO A 344 58.13 7.29 -21.10
CA PRO A 344 57.31 7.17 -22.29
C PRO A 344 56.65 5.76 -22.34
N GLY A 345 55.34 5.74 -22.64
CA GLY A 345 54.56 4.50 -22.67
C GLY A 345 53.07 4.75 -22.47
N GLU A 346 52.29 3.68 -22.46
CA GLU A 346 50.86 3.71 -22.24
C GLU A 346 50.53 3.26 -20.82
N TYR A 347 49.70 4.01 -20.13
CA TYR A 347 49.27 3.77 -18.77
C TYR A 347 47.73 3.77 -18.73
N PRO A 348 47.11 2.74 -18.18
CA PRO A 348 45.66 2.73 -18.06
C PRO A 348 45.16 3.80 -17.11
N ILE A 349 44.03 4.41 -17.45
CA ILE A 349 43.24 5.27 -16.56
C ILE A 349 41.98 4.50 -16.20
N THR A 350 41.84 4.09 -14.95
CA THR A 350 40.61 3.45 -14.47
C THR A 350 39.68 4.51 -13.88
N VAL A 351 38.39 4.24 -13.96
CA VAL A 351 37.32 5.04 -13.37
C VAL A 351 36.40 4.15 -12.55
N TYR A 352 35.97 4.61 -11.37
CA TYR A 352 35.13 3.82 -10.46
C TYR A 352 34.46 4.71 -9.40
N GLY A 353 33.65 4.07 -8.49
CA GLY A 353 33.17 4.68 -7.25
C GLY A 353 31.91 5.52 -7.37
N VAL A 354 31.22 5.49 -8.51
CA VAL A 354 30.00 6.25 -8.72
C VAL A 354 28.81 5.58 -8.02
N GLU A 355 28.01 6.38 -7.32
CA GLU A 355 26.73 5.98 -6.72
C GLU A 355 25.63 6.93 -7.17
N ALA A 356 24.42 6.36 -7.41
CA ALA A 356 23.23 7.10 -7.77
C ALA A 356 21.97 6.36 -7.31
N ASP A 357 20.91 7.12 -6.99
CA ASP A 357 19.63 6.54 -6.56
C ASP A 357 18.91 5.82 -7.68
N ASN A 358 18.78 6.48 -8.82
CA ASN A 358 18.00 6.00 -9.96
C ASN A 358 18.81 5.25 -11.01
N TYR A 359 20.12 5.12 -10.84
CA TYR A 359 21.01 4.49 -11.81
C TYR A 359 21.82 3.35 -11.20
N GLU A 360 22.07 2.33 -12.00
CA GLU A 360 23.01 1.26 -11.70
C GLU A 360 24.17 1.31 -12.70
N VAL A 361 25.39 1.51 -12.22
CA VAL A 361 26.55 1.48 -13.10
C VAL A 361 26.78 0.05 -13.58
N LYS A 362 26.52 -0.19 -14.83
CA LYS A 362 26.72 -1.50 -15.49
C LYS A 362 28.13 -1.69 -16.02
N SER A 363 28.80 -0.58 -16.37
CA SER A 363 30.14 -0.65 -16.96
C SER A 363 30.96 0.58 -16.64
N TYR A 364 32.21 0.35 -16.31
CA TYR A 364 33.27 1.33 -16.27
C TYR A 364 34.24 1.04 -17.43
N ILE A 365 34.46 2.01 -18.35
CA ILE A 365 35.34 1.88 -19.49
C ILE A 365 36.60 2.70 -19.19
N ALA A 366 37.72 2.01 -19.13
CA ALA A 366 39.03 2.61 -18.92
C ALA A 366 39.48 3.42 -20.14
N GLY A 367 40.27 4.45 -19.88
CA GLY A 367 41.02 5.17 -20.91
C GLY A 367 42.51 4.86 -20.82
N THR A 368 43.28 5.54 -21.66
CA THR A 368 44.74 5.41 -21.71
C THR A 368 45.39 6.79 -21.58
N LEU A 369 46.39 6.90 -20.73
CA LEU A 369 47.32 8.03 -20.73
C LEU A 369 48.58 7.64 -21.48
N THR A 370 48.82 8.28 -22.60
CA THR A 370 50.05 8.11 -23.35
C THR A 370 51.08 9.17 -22.87
N VAL A 371 52.19 8.71 -22.35
CA VAL A 371 53.32 9.56 -22.01
C VAL A 371 54.29 9.53 -23.19
N GLU A 372 54.49 10.68 -23.79
CA GLU A 372 55.42 10.87 -24.90
C GLU A 372 56.80 11.26 -24.37
N GLU A 373 57.83 11.11 -25.17
CA GLU A 373 59.18 11.57 -24.82
C GLU A 373 59.17 13.08 -24.53
N GLY A 374 59.67 13.44 -23.35
CA GLY A 374 59.95 14.85 -23.06
C GLY A 374 61.10 15.35 -23.97
N VAL A 375 61.04 16.61 -24.35
CA VAL A 375 62.14 17.20 -25.13
C VAL A 375 63.38 17.30 -24.22
N THR A 376 64.09 16.16 -24.08
CA THR A 376 65.37 16.09 -23.36
C THR A 376 66.57 16.00 -24.31
N ASP A 377 66.29 15.98 -25.65
CA ASP A 377 67.37 15.71 -26.59
C ASP A 377 68.00 17.01 -27.11
N ILE A 378 69.26 17.13 -26.82
CA ILE A 378 70.14 18.23 -27.20
C ILE A 378 70.29 18.30 -28.75
N SER A 379 70.08 17.19 -29.44
CA SER A 379 70.18 17.11 -30.91
C SER A 379 69.15 18.01 -31.62
N HIS A 380 67.96 18.26 -31.02
CA HIS A 380 66.96 19.17 -31.60
C HIS A 380 67.32 20.64 -31.39
N ILE A 381 68.13 20.96 -30.39
CA ILE A 381 68.64 22.31 -30.10
C ILE A 381 69.74 22.67 -31.09
N GLU A 382 70.52 21.71 -31.61
CA GLU A 382 71.58 21.95 -32.57
C GLU A 382 71.11 22.54 -33.91
N GLN A 383 69.84 22.32 -34.29
CA GLN A 383 69.25 22.86 -35.53
C GLN A 383 68.68 24.27 -35.37
N LEU A 384 68.37 24.71 -34.16
CA LEU A 384 67.70 25.99 -33.88
C LEU A 384 68.59 27.03 -33.21
N CYS A 385 69.80 26.67 -32.75
CA CYS A 385 70.65 27.55 -31.97
C CYS A 385 71.73 28.21 -32.81
N ASP A 386 71.88 29.52 -32.61
CA ASP A 386 73.03 30.25 -33.05
C ASP A 386 74.32 29.65 -32.41
N LYS A 387 75.16 29.01 -33.26
CA LYS A 387 76.35 28.26 -32.78
C LYS A 387 77.32 29.07 -31.95
N ALA A 388 77.20 30.37 -31.96
CA ALA A 388 78.05 31.27 -31.17
C ALA A 388 77.46 31.63 -29.82
N ALA A 389 76.17 31.34 -29.54
CA ALA A 389 75.47 31.72 -28.33
C ALA A 389 75.55 30.67 -27.23
N TRP A 390 75.34 31.10 -25.98
CA TRP A 390 75.18 30.27 -24.82
C TRP A 390 73.71 30.05 -24.51
N TYR A 391 73.31 28.82 -24.10
CA TYR A 391 71.95 28.48 -23.72
C TYR A 391 71.90 27.73 -22.38
N THR A 392 70.81 27.89 -21.67
CA THR A 392 70.53 27.03 -20.50
C THR A 392 70.17 25.61 -20.99
N LEU A 393 70.15 24.63 -20.10
CA LEU A 393 69.68 23.26 -20.43
C LEU A 393 68.22 23.22 -20.90
N GLN A 394 67.41 24.20 -20.55
CA GLN A 394 66.02 24.38 -20.98
C GLN A 394 65.89 25.12 -22.34
N GLY A 395 67.03 25.43 -23.03
CA GLY A 395 67.03 26.03 -24.33
C GLY A 395 66.89 27.58 -24.34
N VAL A 396 66.97 28.25 -23.20
CA VAL A 396 66.89 29.70 -23.13
C VAL A 396 68.22 30.28 -23.55
N LYS A 397 68.24 31.16 -24.58
CA LYS A 397 69.42 31.88 -25.06
C LYS A 397 69.87 32.88 -24.02
N LEU A 398 71.13 32.85 -23.70
CA LEU A 398 71.79 33.84 -22.79
C LEU A 398 72.42 34.92 -23.61
N SER A 399 72.46 36.15 -23.09
CA SER A 399 73.11 37.31 -23.74
C SER A 399 74.64 37.15 -23.81
N ASP A 400 75.22 36.49 -22.81
CA ASP A 400 76.69 36.36 -22.69
C ASP A 400 77.09 35.00 -22.12
N LYS A 401 78.35 34.73 -22.00
CA LYS A 401 78.86 33.55 -21.33
C LYS A 401 78.42 33.58 -19.85
N PRO A 402 77.77 32.50 -19.38
CA PRO A 402 77.25 32.46 -18.00
C PRO A 402 78.39 32.60 -16.99
N SER A 403 78.19 33.43 -15.98
CA SER A 403 79.13 33.67 -14.87
C SER A 403 78.80 32.78 -13.67
N MET A 404 77.65 32.16 -13.62
CA MET A 404 77.24 31.23 -12.53
C MET A 404 77.74 29.84 -12.83
N PRO A 405 78.23 29.11 -11.81
CA PRO A 405 78.52 27.67 -12.00
C PRO A 405 77.34 26.88 -12.41
N GLY A 406 77.48 26.02 -13.43
CA GLY A 406 76.37 25.24 -13.94
C GLY A 406 76.71 24.53 -15.25
N VAL A 407 75.71 23.76 -15.76
CA VAL A 407 75.81 23.12 -17.07
C VAL A 407 75.04 23.93 -18.07
N TYR A 408 75.69 24.31 -19.17
CA TYR A 408 75.12 25.14 -20.26
C TYR A 408 75.37 24.47 -21.61
N ILE A 409 74.72 24.95 -22.64
CA ILE A 409 74.96 24.52 -24.02
C ILE A 409 75.68 25.66 -24.75
N HIS A 410 76.87 25.39 -25.35
CA HIS A 410 77.58 26.28 -26.22
C HIS A 410 78.16 25.49 -27.38
N GLN A 411 78.03 26.01 -28.59
CA GLN A 411 78.45 25.36 -29.84
C GLN A 411 77.83 23.93 -29.94
N GLY A 412 76.61 23.73 -29.51
CA GLY A 412 75.93 22.46 -29.57
C GLY A 412 76.43 21.41 -28.58
N ARG A 413 77.27 21.78 -27.60
CA ARG A 413 77.84 20.85 -26.63
C ARG A 413 77.56 21.30 -25.20
N LYS A 414 77.39 20.35 -24.29
CA LYS A 414 77.32 20.66 -22.85
C LYS A 414 78.67 21.18 -22.37
N VAL A 415 78.65 22.34 -21.76
CA VAL A 415 79.85 23.00 -21.19
C VAL A 415 79.57 23.25 -19.70
N ILE A 416 80.48 22.78 -18.84
CA ILE A 416 80.43 23.07 -17.42
C ILE A 416 81.17 24.39 -17.16
N VAL A 417 80.44 25.37 -16.68
CA VAL A 417 81.04 26.63 -16.15
C VAL A 417 81.25 26.39 -14.65
N ARG A 418 82.49 26.51 -14.19
CA ARG A 418 82.91 26.33 -12.80
C ARG A 418 83.05 27.66 -12.09
#